data_f10b8fc5752bb38b7cd29b64f5c854eb
#
_entry.id   f10b8fc5752bb38b7cd29b64f5c854eb
#
_cell.length_a   1.000
_cell.length_b   1.000
_cell.length_c   1.000
_cell.angle_alpha   90.00
_cell.angle_beta   90.00
_cell.angle_gamma   90.00
#
_symmetry.space_group_name_H-M   'P 1'
#
loop_
_entity.id
_entity.type
_entity.pdbx_description
1 polymer ?
#
loop_
_entity_poly.entity_id
_entity_poly.type
_entity_poly.pdbx_seq_one_letter_code
_entity_poly.pdbx_strand_id
1 'polypeptide(L)' 'MENVTIKHVSKESGYSLSTVSRVLSGSEYPVSEKAKAEIIETAERLGYVS' A
#
# COMPACT_ATOMS: atom_id res chain seq x y z
N MET A 1 3.44 -21.48 1.83
CA MET A 1 2.50 -20.43 1.49
C MET A 1 3.01 -19.08 1.94
N GLU A 2 2.98 -18.14 1.04
CA GLU A 2 3.56 -16.83 1.33
C GLU A 2 2.49 -15.85 1.76
N ASN A 3 2.83 -15.10 2.77
CA ASN A 3 1.98 -14.00 3.21
C ASN A 3 2.40 -12.73 2.52
N VAL A 4 1.43 -12.02 1.99
CA VAL A 4 1.69 -10.71 1.40
C VAL A 4 1.92 -9.73 2.53
N THR A 5 3.03 -9.04 2.47
CA THR A 5 3.38 -8.05 3.47
C THR A 5 3.35 -6.66 2.86
N ILE A 6 3.44 -5.66 3.72
CA ILE A 6 3.46 -4.29 3.25
C ILE A 6 4.65 -4.01 2.34
N LYS A 7 5.72 -4.77 2.50
CA LYS A 7 6.88 -4.64 1.62
C LYS A 7 6.53 -5.02 0.20
N HIS A 8 5.71 -6.05 0.04
CA HIS A 8 5.26 -6.45 -1.30
C HIS A 8 4.45 -5.33 -1.94
N VAL A 9 3.55 -4.72 -1.17
CA VAL A 9 2.74 -3.64 -1.69
C VAL A 9 3.61 -2.46 -2.11
N SER A 10 4.61 -2.13 -1.30
CA SER A 10 5.54 -1.05 -1.63
C SER A 10 6.25 -1.33 -2.94
N LYS A 11 6.76 -2.54 -3.09
CA LYS A 11 7.51 -2.91 -4.27
C LYS A 11 6.64 -2.88 -5.52
N GLU A 12 5.45 -3.42 -5.43
CA GLU A 12 4.57 -3.51 -6.59
C GLU A 12 3.94 -2.18 -6.95
N SER A 13 3.65 -1.35 -5.96
CA SER A 13 3.04 -0.06 -6.23
C SER A 13 4.05 0.99 -6.67
N GLY A 14 5.32 0.79 -6.34
CA GLY A 14 6.34 1.76 -6.69
C GLY A 14 6.44 2.91 -5.71
N TYR A 15 5.78 2.82 -4.57
CA TYR A 15 5.82 3.86 -3.55
C TYR A 15 6.66 3.38 -2.37
N SER A 16 7.17 4.35 -1.59
CA SER A 16 8.01 4.01 -0.45
C SER A 16 7.21 3.24 0.59
N LEU A 17 7.94 2.45 1.38
CA LEU A 17 7.31 1.66 2.42
C LEU A 17 6.57 2.55 3.43
N SER A 18 7.15 3.70 3.76
CA SER A 18 6.51 4.62 4.68
C SER A 18 5.19 5.12 4.13
N THR A 19 5.17 5.50 2.85
CA THR A 19 3.95 5.99 2.22
C THR A 19 2.88 4.91 2.20
N VAL A 20 3.27 3.69 1.81
CA VAL A 20 2.32 2.57 1.75
C VAL A 20 1.77 2.28 3.14
N SER A 21 2.62 2.28 4.14
CA SER A 21 2.20 2.01 5.51
C SER A 21 1.16 3.03 5.97
N ARG A 22 1.40 4.31 5.70
CA ARG A 22 0.48 5.35 6.13
C ARG A 22 -0.87 5.24 5.43
N VAL A 23 -0.83 4.97 4.12
CA VAL A 23 -2.08 4.84 3.37
C VAL A 23 -2.90 3.66 3.86
N LEU A 24 -2.26 2.52 4.05
CA LEU A 24 -2.98 1.32 4.44
C LEU A 24 -3.43 1.32 5.89
N SER A 25 -2.76 2.09 6.74
CA SER A 25 -3.17 2.19 8.14
C SER A 25 -4.24 3.24 8.36
N GLY A 26 -4.53 4.05 7.33
CA GLY A 26 -5.54 5.08 7.46
C GLY A 26 -5.05 6.33 8.14
N SER A 27 -3.74 6.50 8.27
CA SER A 27 -3.18 7.70 8.89
C SER A 27 -3.45 8.93 8.03
N GLU A 28 -3.59 10.06 8.70
CA GLU A 28 -3.73 11.33 8.00
C GLU A 28 -2.37 11.78 7.52
N TYR A 29 -2.05 11.39 6.32
CA TYR A 29 -0.78 11.72 5.71
C TYR A 29 -1.06 12.34 4.35
N PRO A 30 -0.44 13.47 4.03
CA PRO A 30 -0.72 14.16 2.76
C PRO A 30 -0.22 13.34 1.58
N VAL A 31 -1.10 12.50 1.07
CA VAL A 31 -0.82 11.66 -0.09
C VAL A 31 -1.84 12.01 -1.15
N SER A 32 -1.39 12.10 -2.41
CA SER A 32 -2.28 12.42 -3.49
C SER A 32 -3.34 11.32 -3.66
N GLU A 33 -4.50 11.71 -4.18
CA GLU A 33 -5.58 10.75 -4.40
C GLU A 33 -5.12 9.64 -5.35
N LYS A 34 -4.32 10.00 -6.34
CA LYS A 34 -3.82 9.02 -7.28
C LYS A 34 -2.93 7.99 -6.57
N ALA A 35 -1.99 8.47 -5.76
CA ALA A 35 -1.08 7.57 -5.05
C ALA A 35 -1.87 6.66 -4.12
N LYS A 36 -2.83 7.24 -3.41
CA LYS A 36 -3.66 6.48 -2.48
C LYS A 36 -4.42 5.37 -3.21
N ALA A 37 -5.03 5.71 -4.34
CA ALA A 37 -5.79 4.73 -5.10
C ALA A 37 -4.89 3.62 -5.63
N GLU A 38 -3.71 3.98 -6.11
CA GLU A 38 -2.79 2.98 -6.64
C GLU A 38 -2.29 2.03 -5.57
N ILE A 39 -2.01 2.56 -4.39
CA ILE A 39 -1.54 1.72 -3.28
C ILE A 39 -2.65 0.75 -2.86
N ILE A 40 -3.86 1.26 -2.71
CA ILE A 40 -4.99 0.43 -2.29
C ILE A 40 -5.28 -0.64 -3.34
N GLU A 41 -5.27 -0.26 -4.60
CA GLU A 41 -5.53 -1.21 -5.68
C GLU A 41 -4.46 -2.31 -5.70
N THR A 42 -3.20 -1.91 -5.53
CA THR A 42 -2.11 -2.88 -5.51
C THR A 42 -2.27 -3.84 -4.34
N ALA A 43 -2.61 -3.31 -3.17
CA ALA A 43 -2.79 -4.15 -1.99
C ALA A 43 -3.90 -5.17 -2.21
N GLU A 44 -5.00 -4.73 -2.80
CA GLU A 44 -6.13 -5.63 -3.06
C GLU A 44 -5.75 -6.70 -4.07
N ARG A 45 -5.03 -6.32 -5.11
CA ARG A 45 -4.63 -7.26 -6.13
C ARG A 45 -3.70 -8.34 -5.56
N LEU A 46 -2.84 -7.95 -4.65
CA LEU A 46 -1.90 -8.89 -4.03
C LEU A 46 -2.55 -9.72 -2.92
N GLY A 47 -3.74 -9.32 -2.50
CA GLY A 47 -4.40 -10.03 -1.41
C GLY A 47 -3.93 -9.59 -0.04
N TYR A 48 -3.38 -8.39 0.08
CA TYR A 48 -2.93 -7.88 1.37
C TYR A 48 -4.15 -7.50 2.21
N VAL A 49 -4.23 -8.06 3.39
CA VAL A 49 -5.33 -7.80 4.33
C VAL A 49 -4.74 -7.30 5.63
N SER A 50 -5.21 -6.17 6.11
CA SER A 50 -4.75 -5.62 7.37
C SER A 50 -5.58 -6.14 8.55
#